data_ae0013400f6bd0b25a5541505e5b2393
#
_entry.id   ae0013400f6bd0b25a5541505e5b2393
#
_cell.length_a   1.000
_cell.length_b   1.000
_cell.length_c   1.000
_cell.angle_alpha   90.00
_cell.angle_beta   90.00
_cell.angle_gamma   90.00
#
_symmetry.space_group_name_H-M   'P 1'
#
loop_
_entity.id
_entity.type
_entity.pdbx_description
1 polymer ?
#
loop_
_entity_poly.entity_id
_entity_poly.type
_entity_poly.pdbx_seq_one_letter_code
_entity_poly.pdbx_strand_id
1 'polypeptide(L)'
;MIEENLILYLPFDDADGSGVAYDYSSRRDDAVIFGDACFSRNAMKGKSFESNSGGARTSRTIPFSSDFTLILYVMPVSDKLGWLLNLPGIDNYLEQWMNVTPNHWISLVFQKKDGIFTVYENLIEVYSAHLTAVPVGLSINDMVLMPETHALIDELELYDKAIPLSEIREIVNNSTDVEYYINGINFKEFGVYVSKSNGLVGQLERKEGATAEYDTYHGRAYDYNYVKYKERKISLECFIEAHSRSSFIEWMHHFFNQFRMKGTRRLRVEHDGSTKPLVYEVVMLEGSDPDKTFPRYNEKLMVGTFTLNLEEPDPVKMVLRHISTTANSVSSITLSTPKKLTISWGDGEFTRGTIGNNQTITHTFAEPGEYDIIISGNVEDITNLTTDDIIVWQKLM
;
A
#
# COMPACT_ATOMS: atom_id res chain seq x y z
N MET A 1 11.47 -11.89 -14.10
CA MET A 1 12.36 -12.81 -13.35
C MET A 1 11.66 -13.52 -12.19
N ILE A 2 10.71 -12.88 -11.49
CA ILE A 2 9.89 -13.56 -10.45
C ILE A 2 8.92 -14.54 -11.10
N GLU A 3 8.30 -14.18 -12.19
CA GLU A 3 7.34 -15.01 -12.95
C GLU A 3 7.93 -16.33 -13.47
N GLU A 4 9.22 -16.41 -13.77
CA GLU A 4 9.88 -17.63 -14.28
C GLU A 4 9.87 -18.79 -13.29
N ASN A 5 9.84 -18.52 -11.98
CA ASN A 5 9.88 -19.53 -10.93
C ASN A 5 8.53 -19.71 -10.23
N LEU A 6 7.51 -18.96 -10.64
CA LEU A 6 6.15 -19.10 -10.17
C LEU A 6 5.53 -20.35 -10.81
N ILE A 7 5.27 -21.36 -10.00
CA ILE A 7 4.81 -22.67 -10.46
C ILE A 7 3.34 -22.96 -10.15
N LEU A 8 2.72 -22.16 -9.29
CA LEU A 8 1.30 -22.16 -9.01
C LEU A 8 0.88 -20.76 -8.55
N TYR A 9 -0.21 -20.23 -9.10
CA TYR A 9 -0.85 -19.01 -8.65
C TYR A 9 -2.36 -19.13 -8.67
N LEU A 10 -2.95 -19.20 -7.48
CA LEU A 10 -4.39 -19.27 -7.26
C LEU A 10 -4.88 -17.99 -6.58
N PRO A 11 -5.34 -16.97 -7.33
CA PRO A 11 -5.89 -15.74 -6.76
C PRO A 11 -7.29 -15.93 -6.19
N PHE A 12 -7.99 -17.03 -6.51
CA PHE A 12 -9.35 -17.36 -6.09
C PHE A 12 -10.42 -16.35 -6.56
N ASP A 13 -10.15 -15.57 -7.60
CA ASP A 13 -11.05 -14.56 -8.17
C ASP A 13 -12.12 -15.13 -9.12
N ASP A 14 -12.29 -16.41 -9.16
CA ASP A 14 -13.12 -17.11 -10.13
C ASP A 14 -14.62 -16.90 -9.93
N ALA A 15 -15.42 -17.34 -10.89
CA ALA A 15 -16.86 -17.14 -10.88
C ALA A 15 -17.55 -17.94 -9.75
N ASP A 16 -18.53 -17.33 -9.08
CA ASP A 16 -19.33 -18.01 -8.05
C ASP A 16 -19.96 -19.29 -8.64
N GLY A 17 -19.80 -20.42 -7.91
CA GLY A 17 -20.28 -21.73 -8.34
C GLY A 17 -19.37 -22.44 -9.36
N SER A 18 -18.20 -21.86 -9.69
CA SER A 18 -17.15 -22.62 -10.37
C SER A 18 -16.70 -23.77 -9.47
N GLY A 19 -16.62 -24.95 -10.02
CA GLY A 19 -16.03 -26.11 -9.32
C GLY A 19 -14.52 -26.15 -9.44
N VAL A 20 -13.88 -25.08 -9.92
CA VAL A 20 -12.45 -24.99 -10.24
C VAL A 20 -11.91 -23.63 -9.83
N ALA A 21 -10.76 -23.62 -9.16
CA ALA A 21 -9.91 -22.45 -8.99
C ALA A 21 -8.80 -22.49 -10.05
N TYR A 22 -8.75 -21.50 -10.92
CA TYR A 22 -7.82 -21.49 -12.03
C TYR A 22 -6.41 -21.06 -11.62
N ASP A 23 -5.42 -21.82 -12.12
CA ASP A 23 -4.01 -21.48 -11.97
C ASP A 23 -3.56 -20.47 -13.02
N TYR A 24 -3.17 -19.28 -12.56
CA TYR A 24 -2.69 -18.19 -13.43
C TYR A 24 -1.18 -18.23 -13.65
N SER A 25 -0.47 -19.23 -13.11
CA SER A 25 0.94 -19.46 -13.46
C SER A 25 1.12 -19.95 -14.90
N SER A 26 2.37 -20.02 -15.35
CA SER A 26 2.69 -20.57 -16.67
C SER A 26 2.35 -22.04 -16.82
N ARG A 27 2.16 -22.79 -15.71
CA ARG A 27 1.90 -24.24 -15.69
C ARG A 27 0.45 -24.60 -15.90
N ARG A 28 -0.49 -23.73 -15.51
CA ARG A 28 -1.94 -23.92 -15.64
C ARG A 28 -2.43 -25.22 -14.98
N ASP A 29 -2.06 -25.45 -13.73
CA ASP A 29 -2.45 -26.57 -12.91
C ASP A 29 -3.68 -26.25 -12.06
N ASP A 30 -4.83 -26.12 -12.69
CA ASP A 30 -6.08 -25.74 -12.06
C ASP A 30 -6.45 -26.67 -10.89
N ALA A 31 -7.01 -26.07 -9.82
CA ALA A 31 -7.43 -26.80 -8.63
C ALA A 31 -8.93 -27.11 -8.66
N VAL A 32 -9.29 -28.38 -8.46
CA VAL A 32 -10.69 -28.81 -8.37
C VAL A 32 -11.20 -28.60 -6.95
N ILE A 33 -12.29 -27.86 -6.81
CA ILE A 33 -12.93 -27.56 -5.53
C ILE A 33 -13.82 -28.75 -5.10
N PHE A 34 -13.80 -29.10 -3.82
CA PHE A 34 -14.61 -30.16 -3.26
C PHE A 34 -15.14 -29.81 -1.86
N GLY A 35 -16.17 -30.54 -1.41
CA GLY A 35 -16.81 -30.32 -0.12
C GLY A 35 -17.68 -29.08 -0.08
N ASP A 36 -17.60 -28.32 1.01
CA ASP A 36 -18.35 -27.07 1.22
C ASP A 36 -17.56 -25.80 0.81
N ALA A 37 -16.39 -25.99 0.21
CA ALA A 37 -15.54 -24.90 -0.19
C ALA A 37 -16.18 -24.07 -1.32
N CYS A 38 -16.03 -22.77 -1.24
CA CYS A 38 -16.61 -21.80 -2.18
C CYS A 38 -15.77 -20.52 -2.26
N PHE A 39 -16.08 -19.67 -3.25
CA PHE A 39 -15.51 -18.35 -3.33
C PHE A 39 -16.30 -17.36 -2.46
N SER A 40 -15.59 -16.54 -1.71
CA SER A 40 -16.13 -15.54 -0.78
C SER A 40 -15.76 -14.13 -1.24
N ARG A 41 -16.61 -13.14 -0.94
CA ARG A 41 -16.32 -11.73 -1.20
C ARG A 41 -15.52 -11.07 -0.08
N ASN A 42 -15.30 -11.77 1.01
CA ASN A 42 -14.42 -11.33 2.08
C ASN A 42 -12.99 -11.75 1.73
N ALA A 43 -12.23 -10.87 1.11
CA ALA A 43 -10.94 -11.16 0.49
C ALA A 43 -9.92 -10.06 0.78
N MET A 44 -8.64 -10.39 0.66
CA MET A 44 -7.57 -9.39 0.57
C MET A 44 -7.64 -8.67 -0.77
N LYS A 45 -7.92 -9.43 -1.84
CA LYS A 45 -8.02 -8.90 -3.20
C LYS A 45 -9.09 -9.68 -3.97
N GLY A 46 -9.99 -8.98 -4.66
CA GLY A 46 -11.02 -9.62 -5.47
C GLY A 46 -11.95 -10.52 -4.67
N LYS A 47 -11.68 -11.82 -4.69
CA LYS A 47 -12.37 -12.87 -3.92
C LYS A 47 -11.35 -13.76 -3.21
N SER A 48 -11.82 -14.47 -2.19
CA SER A 48 -11.06 -15.48 -1.47
C SER A 48 -11.70 -16.85 -1.59
N PHE A 49 -10.98 -17.84 -1.13
CA PHE A 49 -11.43 -19.22 -1.02
C PHE A 49 -11.78 -19.52 0.44
N GLU A 50 -13.05 -19.83 0.70
CA GLU A 50 -13.57 -20.12 2.03
C GLU A 50 -13.94 -21.60 2.14
N SER A 51 -13.51 -22.26 3.20
CA SER A 51 -13.86 -23.64 3.49
C SER A 51 -13.94 -23.91 4.98
N ASN A 52 -14.78 -24.86 5.37
CA ASN A 52 -14.90 -25.39 6.72
C ASN A 52 -14.65 -26.90 6.77
N SER A 53 -15.03 -27.62 5.74
CA SER A 53 -14.88 -29.09 5.65
C SER A 53 -14.56 -29.57 4.24
N GLY A 54 -14.23 -28.66 3.36
CA GLY A 54 -13.87 -28.92 1.97
C GLY A 54 -12.44 -28.50 1.66
N GLY A 55 -12.18 -28.24 0.38
CA GLY A 55 -10.87 -27.78 -0.05
C GLY A 55 -10.75 -27.64 -1.56
N ALA A 56 -9.52 -27.38 -2.01
CA ALA A 56 -9.16 -27.39 -3.41
C ALA A 56 -8.02 -28.39 -3.65
N ARG A 57 -8.03 -29.04 -4.80
CA ARG A 57 -7.07 -30.11 -5.12
C ARG A 57 -6.52 -29.92 -6.52
N THR A 58 -5.20 -29.75 -6.65
CA THR A 58 -4.52 -29.70 -7.95
C THR A 58 -4.32 -31.11 -8.53
N SER A 59 -4.18 -31.19 -9.84
CA SER A 59 -3.98 -32.47 -10.55
C SER A 59 -2.52 -32.97 -10.53
N ARG A 60 -1.56 -32.15 -10.09
CA ARG A 60 -0.13 -32.44 -10.14
C ARG A 60 0.51 -32.49 -8.78
N THR A 61 1.44 -33.43 -8.66
CA THR A 61 2.38 -33.52 -7.54
C THR A 61 3.52 -32.52 -7.77
N ILE A 62 3.74 -31.60 -6.86
CA ILE A 62 4.89 -30.70 -6.91
C ILE A 62 6.02 -31.32 -6.10
N PRO A 63 7.17 -31.67 -6.73
CA PRO A 63 8.28 -32.27 -6.02
C PRO A 63 8.97 -31.23 -5.11
N PHE A 64 9.00 -31.50 -3.81
CA PHE A 64 9.67 -30.69 -2.79
C PHE A 64 11.15 -31.09 -2.55
N SER A 65 11.80 -31.66 -3.51
CA SER A 65 13.23 -32.03 -3.39
C SER A 65 14.16 -30.80 -3.33
N SER A 66 13.69 -29.65 -3.78
CA SER A 66 14.45 -28.39 -3.88
C SER A 66 13.97 -27.33 -2.86
N ASP A 67 14.66 -26.22 -2.82
CA ASP A 67 14.21 -25.03 -2.12
C ASP A 67 12.92 -24.51 -2.74
N PHE A 68 12.08 -23.88 -1.91
CA PHE A 68 10.81 -23.34 -2.34
C PHE A 68 10.39 -22.14 -1.50
N THR A 69 9.42 -21.37 -2.00
CA THR A 69 8.71 -20.34 -1.25
C THR A 69 7.22 -20.46 -1.57
N LEU A 70 6.38 -20.55 -0.54
CA LEU A 70 4.92 -20.51 -0.64
C LEU A 70 4.44 -19.27 0.11
N ILE A 71 3.66 -18.44 -0.56
CA ILE A 71 3.08 -17.20 -0.03
C ILE A 71 1.57 -17.32 -0.13
N LEU A 72 0.84 -16.95 0.91
CA LEU A 72 -0.61 -16.86 0.90
C LEU A 72 -1.10 -15.88 1.97
N TYR A 73 -2.30 -15.37 1.78
CA TYR A 73 -3.03 -14.68 2.84
C TYR A 73 -4.06 -15.62 3.44
N VAL A 74 -4.25 -15.55 4.74
CA VAL A 74 -5.24 -16.34 5.45
C VAL A 74 -5.99 -15.48 6.46
N MET A 75 -7.30 -15.67 6.53
CA MET A 75 -8.14 -15.11 7.58
C MET A 75 -8.82 -16.24 8.33
N PRO A 76 -8.40 -16.52 9.57
CA PRO A 76 -9.06 -17.52 10.42
C PRO A 76 -10.44 -17.00 10.83
N VAL A 77 -11.42 -17.87 10.87
CA VAL A 77 -12.77 -17.54 11.41
C VAL A 77 -12.87 -17.90 12.88
N SER A 78 -12.00 -18.80 13.37
CA SER A 78 -11.91 -19.21 14.77
C SER A 78 -10.53 -18.91 15.36
N ASP A 79 -10.41 -18.96 16.67
CA ASP A 79 -9.15 -18.77 17.43
C ASP A 79 -8.16 -19.94 17.28
N LYS A 80 -8.53 -20.98 16.53
CA LYS A 80 -7.70 -22.11 16.21
C LYS A 80 -7.66 -22.28 14.71
N LEU A 81 -6.48 -22.11 14.14
CA LEU A 81 -6.18 -22.60 12.81
C LEU A 81 -5.83 -24.09 12.96
N GLY A 82 -6.64 -24.96 12.38
CA GLY A 82 -6.25 -26.31 12.09
C GLY A 82 -5.26 -26.33 10.90
N TRP A 83 -5.20 -27.45 10.22
CA TRP A 83 -4.29 -27.65 9.09
C TRP A 83 -4.70 -26.79 7.88
N LEU A 84 -3.94 -25.74 7.59
CA LEU A 84 -4.15 -24.94 6.36
C LEU A 84 -3.67 -25.70 5.13
N LEU A 85 -2.57 -26.42 5.27
CA LEU A 85 -1.88 -27.14 4.20
C LEU A 85 -1.38 -28.46 4.76
N ASN A 86 -1.70 -29.57 4.10
CA ASN A 86 -1.05 -30.80 4.39
C ASN A 86 0.31 -30.83 3.65
N LEU A 87 1.37 -30.54 4.39
CA LEU A 87 2.74 -30.64 3.91
C LEU A 87 3.36 -31.86 4.55
N PRO A 88 3.39 -33.03 3.84
CA PRO A 88 3.92 -34.27 4.39
C PRO A 88 5.32 -34.11 4.99
N GLY A 89 5.47 -34.40 6.29
CA GLY A 89 6.73 -34.23 7.04
C GLY A 89 6.90 -32.88 7.73
N ILE A 90 5.97 -31.93 7.55
CA ILE A 90 5.93 -30.63 8.24
C ILE A 90 4.73 -30.52 9.17
N ASP A 91 3.84 -31.51 9.11
CA ASP A 91 2.55 -31.58 9.80
C ASP A 91 2.63 -31.24 11.30
N ASN A 92 3.62 -31.75 12.01
CA ASN A 92 3.78 -31.51 13.44
C ASN A 92 4.29 -30.11 13.81
N TYR A 93 4.72 -29.32 12.84
CA TYR A 93 5.28 -27.99 13.08
C TYR A 93 4.24 -26.90 12.94
N LEU A 94 3.18 -27.11 12.15
CA LEU A 94 2.10 -26.15 11.93
C LEU A 94 1.13 -26.05 13.11
N GLU A 95 0.96 -27.11 13.91
CA GLU A 95 0.04 -27.13 15.05
C GLU A 95 0.48 -26.32 16.27
N GLN A 96 1.78 -26.04 16.42
CA GLN A 96 2.32 -25.57 17.71
C GLN A 96 2.39 -24.04 17.85
N TRP A 97 2.29 -23.27 16.78
CA TRP A 97 2.66 -21.83 16.85
C TRP A 97 1.65 -20.85 16.26
N MET A 98 0.48 -21.30 15.85
CA MET A 98 -0.53 -20.38 15.32
C MET A 98 -1.52 -19.93 16.39
N ASN A 99 -1.15 -18.93 17.17
CA ASN A 99 -2.10 -18.14 17.93
C ASN A 99 -2.61 -17.01 17.04
N VAL A 100 -3.63 -17.27 16.25
CA VAL A 100 -4.18 -16.32 15.30
C VAL A 100 -5.34 -15.55 15.89
N THR A 101 -5.48 -14.30 15.48
CA THR A 101 -6.64 -13.48 15.79
C THR A 101 -7.74 -13.73 14.78
N PRO A 102 -8.93 -14.24 15.18
CA PRO A 102 -10.02 -14.47 14.24
C PRO A 102 -10.45 -13.22 13.49
N ASN A 103 -10.90 -13.40 12.25
CA ASN A 103 -11.39 -12.34 11.35
C ASN A 103 -10.36 -11.25 11.01
N HIS A 104 -9.06 -11.60 11.04
CA HIS A 104 -7.98 -10.75 10.56
C HIS A 104 -7.19 -11.46 9.49
N TRP A 105 -6.93 -10.78 8.39
CA TRP A 105 -6.03 -11.24 7.37
C TRP A 105 -4.60 -11.18 7.84
N ILE A 106 -3.86 -12.27 7.66
CA ILE A 106 -2.43 -12.37 7.88
C ILE A 106 -1.74 -12.88 6.63
N SER A 107 -0.55 -12.39 6.32
CA SER A 107 0.29 -13.00 5.31
C SER A 107 1.11 -14.10 5.95
N LEU A 108 1.10 -15.28 5.33
CA LEU A 108 1.94 -16.42 5.70
C LEU A 108 2.91 -16.72 4.58
N VAL A 109 4.17 -16.90 4.95
CA VAL A 109 5.21 -17.33 4.02
C VAL A 109 5.89 -18.55 4.58
N PHE A 110 5.89 -19.62 3.81
CA PHE A 110 6.61 -20.85 4.11
C PHE A 110 7.79 -20.94 3.15
N GLN A 111 8.99 -20.93 3.67
CA GLN A 111 10.19 -21.02 2.88
C GLN A 111 11.06 -22.18 3.31
N LYS A 112 11.54 -22.96 2.34
CA LYS A 112 12.64 -23.91 2.54
C LYS A 112 13.84 -23.39 1.76
N LYS A 113 14.95 -23.23 2.47
CA LYS A 113 16.23 -22.80 1.90
C LYS A 113 17.38 -23.57 2.53
N ASP A 114 18.20 -24.21 1.71
CA ASP A 114 19.40 -24.95 2.18
C ASP A 114 19.11 -25.94 3.32
N GLY A 115 17.94 -26.61 3.29
CA GLY A 115 17.50 -27.53 4.34
C GLY A 115 16.92 -26.88 5.58
N ILE A 116 16.85 -25.57 5.66
CA ILE A 116 16.18 -24.82 6.73
C ILE A 116 14.76 -24.49 6.26
N PHE A 117 13.78 -24.82 7.09
CA PHE A 117 12.40 -24.42 6.89
C PHE A 117 12.08 -23.25 7.81
N THR A 118 11.61 -22.16 7.24
CA THR A 118 11.29 -20.92 7.95
C THR A 118 9.86 -20.53 7.65
N VAL A 119 9.16 -20.02 8.66
CA VAL A 119 7.82 -19.45 8.50
C VAL A 119 7.81 -18.01 8.96
N TYR A 120 7.22 -17.18 8.12
CA TYR A 120 7.00 -15.77 8.42
C TYR A 120 5.49 -15.50 8.52
N GLU A 121 5.09 -14.79 9.56
CA GLU A 121 3.76 -14.20 9.74
C GLU A 121 3.86 -12.70 9.64
N ASN A 122 3.14 -12.08 8.70
CA ASN A 122 3.26 -10.64 8.43
C ASN A 122 4.73 -10.18 8.26
N LEU A 123 5.53 -11.00 7.56
CA LEU A 123 6.96 -10.80 7.28
C LEU A 123 7.88 -10.83 8.51
N ILE A 124 7.37 -11.28 9.67
CA ILE A 124 8.14 -11.54 10.88
C ILE A 124 8.41 -13.02 10.98
N GLU A 125 9.67 -13.41 11.16
CA GLU A 125 10.02 -14.81 11.38
C GLU A 125 9.42 -15.31 12.70
N VAL A 126 8.54 -16.31 12.63
CA VAL A 126 7.88 -16.92 13.79
C VAL A 126 8.37 -18.33 14.08
N TYR A 127 8.96 -19.00 13.09
CA TYR A 127 9.49 -20.34 13.22
C TYR A 127 10.65 -20.57 12.27
N SER A 128 11.69 -21.31 12.72
CA SER A 128 12.78 -21.78 11.86
C SER A 128 13.36 -23.09 12.41
N ALA A 129 13.51 -24.10 11.57
CA ALA A 129 14.10 -25.36 11.94
C ALA A 129 14.82 -26.05 10.76
N HIS A 130 15.85 -26.89 11.07
CA HIS A 130 16.44 -27.79 10.10
C HIS A 130 15.52 -28.96 9.81
N LEU A 131 15.16 -29.15 8.55
CA LEU A 131 14.49 -30.39 8.11
C LEU A 131 15.53 -31.49 7.89
N THR A 132 15.50 -32.51 8.73
CA THR A 132 16.40 -33.65 8.64
C THR A 132 15.95 -34.69 7.59
N ALA A 133 14.70 -34.63 7.16
CA ALA A 133 14.16 -35.40 6.06
C ALA A 133 13.46 -34.46 5.08
N VAL A 134 13.83 -34.52 3.81
CA VAL A 134 13.11 -33.84 2.74
C VAL A 134 11.91 -34.71 2.37
N PRO A 135 10.68 -34.20 2.49
CA PRO A 135 9.53 -34.92 1.97
C PRO A 135 9.70 -35.14 0.47
N VAL A 136 9.72 -36.36 0.03
CA VAL A 136 9.82 -36.71 -1.38
C VAL A 136 8.44 -36.53 -2.02
N GLY A 137 8.24 -35.40 -2.63
CA GLY A 137 7.02 -35.07 -3.35
C GLY A 137 5.97 -34.41 -2.45
N LEU A 138 5.86 -33.10 -2.50
CA LEU A 138 4.65 -32.45 -2.08
C LEU A 138 3.59 -32.71 -3.15
N SER A 139 2.56 -33.37 -2.72
CA SER A 139 1.33 -33.39 -3.50
C SER A 139 0.48 -32.23 -3.03
N ILE A 140 0.40 -31.14 -3.79
CA ILE A 140 -0.63 -30.09 -3.60
C ILE A 140 -2.02 -30.74 -3.83
N ASN A 141 -2.07 -32.00 -4.28
CA ASN A 141 -3.29 -32.79 -4.31
C ASN A 141 -4.00 -32.85 -2.95
N ASP A 142 -3.33 -32.51 -1.88
CA ASP A 142 -3.86 -32.53 -0.53
C ASP A 142 -3.88 -31.11 0.09
N MET A 143 -4.00 -30.07 -0.70
CA MET A 143 -4.36 -28.75 -0.17
C MET A 143 -5.82 -28.84 0.32
N VAL A 144 -5.98 -29.55 1.42
CA VAL A 144 -7.23 -29.70 2.15
C VAL A 144 -7.15 -28.69 3.30
N LEU A 145 -8.03 -27.71 3.29
CA LEU A 145 -8.40 -27.03 4.52
C LEU A 145 -9.08 -28.11 5.38
N MET A 146 -8.44 -28.48 6.47
CA MET A 146 -8.87 -29.62 7.26
C MET A 146 -10.24 -29.39 7.93
N PRO A 147 -11.01 -30.43 8.19
CA PRO A 147 -12.42 -30.35 8.58
C PRO A 147 -12.70 -29.66 9.91
N GLU A 148 -11.69 -29.23 10.64
CA GLU A 148 -11.84 -28.51 11.92
C GLU A 148 -11.43 -27.04 11.84
N THR A 149 -11.12 -26.52 10.64
CA THR A 149 -10.63 -25.16 10.45
C THR A 149 -11.51 -24.41 9.48
N HIS A 150 -12.28 -23.48 10.02
CA HIS A 150 -12.95 -22.49 9.21
C HIS A 150 -11.99 -21.32 8.96
N ALA A 151 -11.58 -21.16 7.71
CA ALA A 151 -10.68 -20.10 7.28
C ALA A 151 -10.98 -19.66 5.85
N LEU A 152 -10.49 -18.46 5.51
CA LEU A 152 -10.44 -17.95 4.15
C LEU A 152 -8.98 -17.87 3.73
N ILE A 153 -8.68 -18.26 2.49
CA ILE A 153 -7.36 -18.15 1.87
C ILE A 153 -7.47 -17.28 0.63
N ASP A 154 -6.41 -16.50 0.37
CA ASP A 154 -6.36 -15.62 -0.78
C ASP A 154 -4.92 -15.54 -1.33
N GLU A 155 -4.79 -15.19 -2.63
CA GLU A 155 -3.53 -14.91 -3.30
C GLU A 155 -2.44 -15.98 -3.01
N LEU A 156 -2.72 -17.26 -3.29
CA LEU A 156 -1.76 -18.32 -3.07
C LEU A 156 -0.75 -18.40 -4.20
N GLU A 157 0.52 -18.18 -3.89
CA GLU A 157 1.65 -18.25 -4.82
C GLU A 157 2.69 -19.28 -4.35
N LEU A 158 3.12 -20.15 -5.24
CA LEU A 158 4.19 -21.11 -4.99
C LEU A 158 5.31 -20.96 -6.00
N TYR A 159 6.51 -20.83 -5.49
CA TYR A 159 7.76 -20.69 -6.24
C TYR A 159 8.67 -21.91 -6.02
N ASP A 160 9.33 -22.39 -7.06
CA ASP A 160 10.28 -23.51 -7.03
C ASP A 160 11.69 -23.12 -6.61
N LYS A 161 11.84 -22.01 -5.90
CA LYS A 161 13.08 -21.54 -5.30
C LYS A 161 12.85 -20.80 -3.98
N ALA A 162 13.90 -20.66 -3.19
CA ALA A 162 13.90 -19.74 -2.06
C ALA A 162 14.04 -18.28 -2.56
N ILE A 163 12.97 -17.51 -2.46
CA ILE A 163 12.93 -16.10 -2.83
C ILE A 163 13.57 -15.26 -1.70
N PRO A 164 14.44 -14.29 -1.99
CA PRO A 164 14.96 -13.38 -0.98
C PRO A 164 13.84 -12.64 -0.23
N LEU A 165 14.03 -12.38 1.08
CA LEU A 165 13.02 -11.71 1.91
C LEU A 165 12.64 -10.31 1.38
N SER A 166 13.56 -9.62 0.70
CA SER A 166 13.28 -8.35 0.02
C SER A 166 12.26 -8.51 -1.11
N GLU A 167 12.38 -9.56 -1.93
CA GLU A 167 11.42 -9.87 -3.00
C GLU A 167 10.09 -10.37 -2.41
N ILE A 168 10.12 -11.18 -1.34
CA ILE A 168 8.91 -11.60 -0.62
C ILE A 168 8.16 -10.38 -0.08
N ARG A 169 8.87 -9.40 0.47
CA ARG A 169 8.26 -8.13 0.92
C ARG A 169 7.60 -7.37 -0.21
N GLU A 170 8.19 -7.36 -1.38
CA GLU A 170 7.56 -6.76 -2.56
C GLU A 170 6.29 -7.50 -2.95
N ILE A 171 6.28 -8.82 -2.96
CA ILE A 171 5.09 -9.64 -3.29
C ILE A 171 3.99 -9.42 -2.25
N VAL A 172 4.31 -9.55 -0.96
CA VAL A 172 3.34 -9.39 0.14
C VAL A 172 2.85 -7.96 0.27
N ASN A 173 3.69 -6.96 0.02
CA ASN A 173 3.31 -5.55 0.03
C ASN A 173 2.72 -5.08 -1.30
N ASN A 174 2.87 -5.83 -2.41
CA ASN A 174 2.17 -5.62 -3.67
C ASN A 174 0.69 -6.04 -3.63
N SER A 175 0.14 -6.34 -2.44
CA SER A 175 -1.28 -6.19 -2.26
C SER A 175 -1.63 -4.77 -2.71
N THR A 176 -2.65 -4.62 -3.53
CA THR A 176 -3.14 -3.39 -4.17
C THR A 176 -3.47 -2.26 -3.17
N ASP A 177 -2.90 -2.29 -1.99
CA ASP A 177 -3.11 -1.33 -0.94
C ASP A 177 -2.36 -0.04 -1.26
N VAL A 178 -3.15 0.98 -1.46
CA VAL A 178 -2.63 2.35 -1.53
C VAL A 178 -2.17 2.75 -0.13
N GLU A 179 -0.88 3.00 0.02
CA GLU A 179 -0.29 3.41 1.29
C GLU A 179 -0.32 4.93 1.41
N TYR A 180 -0.74 5.41 2.58
CA TYR A 180 -0.85 6.84 2.89
C TYR A 180 0.12 7.20 4.01
N TYR A 181 0.89 8.26 3.78
CA TYR A 181 1.86 8.78 4.76
C TYR A 181 1.59 10.25 5.03
N ILE A 182 1.70 10.65 6.28
CA ILE A 182 1.70 12.04 6.69
C ILE A 182 3.01 12.39 7.37
N ASN A 183 3.75 13.36 6.81
CA ASN A 183 5.08 13.73 7.27
C ASN A 183 6.06 12.53 7.39
N GLY A 184 5.94 11.53 6.48
CA GLY A 184 6.75 10.32 6.48
C GLY A 184 6.24 9.18 7.38
N ILE A 185 5.21 9.40 8.19
CA ILE A 185 4.62 8.37 9.06
C ILE A 185 3.42 7.74 8.36
N ASN A 186 3.41 6.41 8.26
CA ASN A 186 2.29 5.67 7.67
C ASN A 186 1.01 5.85 8.51
N PHE A 187 -0.15 6.04 7.85
CA PHE A 187 -1.44 6.13 8.54
C PHE A 187 -1.73 4.89 9.39
N LYS A 188 -1.29 3.72 8.94
CA LYS A 188 -1.46 2.45 9.67
C LYS A 188 -0.75 2.44 11.03
N GLU A 189 0.31 3.23 11.23
CA GLU A 189 0.98 3.37 12.53
C GLU A 189 0.08 4.03 13.58
N PHE A 190 -0.93 4.79 13.12
CA PHE A 190 -1.98 5.34 13.97
C PHE A 190 -3.26 4.48 13.99
N GLY A 191 -3.21 3.27 13.43
CA GLY A 191 -4.38 2.43 13.23
C GLY A 191 -5.41 3.01 12.26
N VAL A 192 -5.01 3.95 11.39
CA VAL A 192 -5.88 4.63 10.43
C VAL A 192 -5.71 4.00 9.05
N TYR A 193 -6.84 3.68 8.43
CA TYR A 193 -6.92 3.09 7.10
C TYR A 193 -7.84 3.95 6.23
N VAL A 194 -7.50 4.08 4.95
CA VAL A 194 -8.30 4.85 3.98
C VAL A 194 -9.12 3.88 3.14
N SER A 195 -10.45 3.93 3.28
CA SER A 195 -11.37 3.11 2.52
C SER A 195 -11.72 3.70 1.15
N LYS A 196 -11.63 5.03 1.02
CA LYS A 196 -11.90 5.72 -0.24
C LYS A 196 -11.18 7.05 -0.29
N SER A 197 -10.67 7.39 -1.47
CA SER A 197 -10.02 8.67 -1.73
C SER A 197 -10.70 9.39 -2.89
N ASN A 198 -10.74 10.71 -2.79
CA ASN A 198 -11.21 11.59 -3.85
C ASN A 198 -10.30 12.81 -3.97
N GLY A 199 -10.09 13.32 -5.19
CA GLY A 199 -9.29 14.50 -5.46
C GLY A 199 -7.78 14.27 -5.59
N LEU A 200 -7.27 13.04 -5.44
CA LEU A 200 -5.84 12.74 -5.63
C LEU A 200 -5.41 12.91 -7.10
N VAL A 201 -6.10 12.25 -8.02
CA VAL A 201 -5.74 12.24 -9.46
C VAL A 201 -6.79 12.93 -10.35
N GLY A 202 -7.74 13.63 -9.75
CA GLY A 202 -8.79 14.35 -10.47
C GLY A 202 -8.25 15.57 -11.20
N GLN A 203 -8.98 16.03 -12.23
CA GLN A 203 -8.67 17.27 -12.91
C GLN A 203 -8.90 18.47 -11.98
N LEU A 204 -7.96 19.41 -12.02
CA LEU A 204 -8.05 20.66 -11.25
C LEU A 204 -9.10 21.59 -11.86
N GLU A 205 -9.83 22.27 -11.00
CA GLU A 205 -10.74 23.33 -11.42
C GLU A 205 -9.96 24.56 -11.87
N ARG A 206 -10.30 25.09 -13.05
CA ARG A 206 -9.66 26.31 -13.55
C ARG A 206 -10.17 27.52 -12.77
N LYS A 207 -9.27 28.47 -12.50
CA LYS A 207 -9.68 29.82 -12.08
C LYS A 207 -10.37 30.52 -13.23
N GLU A 208 -11.40 31.29 -12.92
CA GLU A 208 -12.02 32.16 -13.91
C GLU A 208 -11.01 33.20 -14.34
N GLY A 209 -10.74 33.26 -15.65
CA GLY A 209 -9.98 34.35 -16.26
C GLY A 209 -10.87 35.56 -16.51
N ALA A 210 -10.34 36.56 -17.23
CA ALA A 210 -11.14 37.67 -17.68
C ALA A 210 -12.29 37.19 -18.59
N THR A 211 -13.50 37.61 -18.28
CA THR A 211 -14.69 37.28 -19.05
C THR A 211 -15.41 38.57 -19.43
N ALA A 212 -16.07 38.59 -20.58
CA ALA A 212 -16.91 39.68 -21.05
C ALA A 212 -18.22 39.13 -21.64
N GLU A 213 -19.32 39.78 -21.31
CA GLU A 213 -20.62 39.54 -21.94
C GLU A 213 -20.98 40.79 -22.79
N TYR A 214 -21.44 40.55 -24.01
CA TYR A 214 -21.85 41.59 -24.93
C TYR A 214 -23.29 41.31 -25.35
N ASP A 215 -24.13 42.33 -25.30
CA ASP A 215 -25.56 42.25 -25.65
C ASP A 215 -25.81 41.77 -27.09
N THR A 216 -24.84 41.93 -27.95
CA THR A 216 -24.90 41.53 -29.37
C THR A 216 -24.31 40.13 -29.67
N TYR A 217 -23.85 39.41 -28.64
CA TYR A 217 -23.16 38.16 -28.79
C TYR A 217 -23.87 37.06 -27.96
N HIS A 218 -24.03 35.87 -28.56
CA HIS A 218 -24.50 34.73 -27.83
C HIS A 218 -23.38 34.14 -26.98
N GLY A 219 -23.64 33.93 -25.67
CA GLY A 219 -22.68 33.36 -24.73
C GLY A 219 -21.73 34.41 -24.13
N ARG A 220 -20.63 33.92 -23.59
CA ARG A 220 -19.63 34.70 -22.85
C ARG A 220 -18.26 34.56 -23.52
N ALA A 221 -17.54 35.63 -23.68
CA ALA A 221 -16.16 35.63 -24.11
C ALA A 221 -15.23 35.29 -22.93
N TYR A 222 -14.27 34.40 -23.15
CA TYR A 222 -13.28 33.97 -22.16
C TYR A 222 -11.87 34.25 -22.65
N ASP A 223 -10.97 34.61 -21.75
CA ASP A 223 -9.54 34.57 -22.03
C ASP A 223 -9.02 33.11 -21.98
N TYR A 224 -8.92 32.50 -23.14
CA TYR A 224 -8.44 31.10 -23.26
C TYR A 224 -6.94 30.94 -22.98
N ASN A 225 -6.17 32.03 -22.99
CA ASN A 225 -4.74 32.01 -22.67
C ASN A 225 -4.47 32.00 -21.17
N TYR A 226 -5.47 32.36 -20.35
CA TYR A 226 -5.34 32.33 -18.89
C TYR A 226 -5.64 30.93 -18.37
N VAL A 227 -4.56 30.14 -18.14
CA VAL A 227 -4.66 28.78 -17.61
C VAL A 227 -4.05 28.75 -16.22
N LYS A 228 -4.87 29.02 -15.20
CA LYS A 228 -4.53 28.88 -13.78
C LYS A 228 -5.57 28.03 -13.08
N TYR A 229 -5.17 27.34 -12.03
CA TYR A 229 -6.02 26.41 -11.31
C TYR A 229 -6.31 26.91 -9.90
N LYS A 230 -7.45 26.48 -9.36
CA LYS A 230 -7.80 26.66 -7.95
C LYS A 230 -6.99 25.66 -7.11
N GLU A 231 -7.09 25.81 -5.79
CA GLU A 231 -6.59 24.83 -4.84
C GLU A 231 -7.16 23.43 -5.12
N ARG A 232 -6.40 22.39 -4.81
CA ARG A 232 -6.88 21.02 -4.87
C ARG A 232 -7.59 20.68 -3.56
N LYS A 233 -8.75 20.07 -3.66
CA LYS A 233 -9.46 19.50 -2.51
C LYS A 233 -9.30 17.99 -2.52
N ILE A 234 -8.82 17.44 -1.41
CA ILE A 234 -8.64 16.00 -1.21
C ILE A 234 -9.56 15.58 -0.08
N SER A 235 -10.33 14.52 -0.30
CA SER A 235 -11.20 13.93 0.72
C SER A 235 -10.86 12.44 0.85
N LEU A 236 -10.52 12.03 2.06
CA LEU A 236 -10.21 10.64 2.40
C LEU A 236 -11.25 10.14 3.40
N GLU A 237 -12.02 9.11 3.00
CA GLU A 237 -12.89 8.39 3.92
C GLU A 237 -12.02 7.38 4.67
N CYS A 238 -11.91 7.56 5.98
CA CYS A 238 -11.01 6.80 6.84
C CYS A 238 -11.77 6.03 7.91
N PHE A 239 -11.18 4.93 8.34
CA PHE A 239 -11.55 4.31 9.61
C PHE A 239 -10.31 4.12 10.48
N ILE A 240 -10.51 4.10 11.77
CA ILE A 240 -9.47 3.78 12.76
C ILE A 240 -9.87 2.53 13.51
N GLU A 241 -8.90 1.65 13.70
CA GLU A 241 -9.05 0.42 14.46
C GLU A 241 -8.05 0.40 15.61
N ALA A 242 -8.53 0.13 16.83
CA ALA A 242 -7.69 0.06 18.02
C ALA A 242 -8.15 -1.04 18.98
N HIS A 243 -7.20 -1.64 19.69
CA HIS A 243 -7.45 -2.77 20.59
C HIS A 243 -8.08 -2.37 21.95
N SER A 244 -8.19 -1.08 22.26
CA SER A 244 -8.82 -0.58 23.48
C SER A 244 -9.34 0.84 23.30
N ARG A 245 -10.24 1.27 24.20
CA ARG A 245 -10.76 2.64 24.22
C ARG A 245 -9.66 3.68 24.47
N SER A 246 -8.71 3.39 25.34
CA SER A 246 -7.59 4.28 25.62
C SER A 246 -6.68 4.43 24.40
N SER A 247 -6.29 3.32 23.78
CA SER A 247 -5.50 3.33 22.55
C SER A 247 -6.22 4.05 21.42
N PHE A 248 -7.55 3.87 21.28
CA PHE A 248 -8.34 4.58 20.29
C PHE A 248 -8.24 6.10 20.45
N ILE A 249 -8.45 6.61 21.66
CA ILE A 249 -8.38 8.05 21.96
C ILE A 249 -6.95 8.56 21.72
N GLU A 250 -5.95 7.84 22.17
CA GLU A 250 -4.54 8.20 22.04
C GLU A 250 -4.12 8.27 20.58
N TRP A 251 -4.43 7.24 19.77
CA TRP A 251 -4.09 7.18 18.35
C TRP A 251 -4.82 8.25 17.54
N MET A 252 -6.10 8.51 17.81
CA MET A 252 -6.82 9.63 17.21
C MET A 252 -6.16 10.97 17.51
N HIS A 253 -5.77 11.19 18.79
CA HIS A 253 -5.06 12.42 19.15
C HIS A 253 -3.71 12.54 18.46
N HIS A 254 -2.92 11.47 18.38
CA HIS A 254 -1.63 11.45 17.72
C HIS A 254 -1.77 11.70 16.21
N PHE A 255 -2.76 11.07 15.57
CA PHE A 255 -3.04 11.26 14.15
C PHE A 255 -3.43 12.72 13.84
N PHE A 256 -4.44 13.27 14.52
CA PHE A 256 -4.87 14.65 14.25
C PHE A 256 -3.84 15.69 14.65
N ASN A 257 -2.97 15.41 15.61
CA ASN A 257 -1.87 16.30 15.95
C ASN A 257 -0.89 16.50 14.77
N GLN A 258 -0.78 15.53 13.85
CA GLN A 258 0.02 15.70 12.64
C GLN A 258 -0.46 16.89 11.80
N PHE A 259 -1.75 17.20 11.82
CA PHE A 259 -2.35 18.28 11.05
C PHE A 259 -2.44 19.63 11.80
N ARG A 260 -2.28 19.63 13.11
CA ARG A 260 -2.43 20.84 13.95
C ARG A 260 -1.18 21.73 14.02
N MET A 261 -0.04 21.23 13.56
CA MET A 261 1.20 22.01 13.58
C MET A 261 1.17 23.13 12.53
N LYS A 262 1.97 24.18 12.72
CA LYS A 262 2.06 25.33 11.80
C LYS A 262 2.62 24.91 10.43
N GLY A 263 2.11 25.50 9.35
CA GLY A 263 2.52 25.24 7.97
C GLY A 263 1.74 24.12 7.31
N THR A 264 2.15 23.74 6.12
CA THR A 264 1.60 22.60 5.37
C THR A 264 2.09 21.26 5.92
N ARG A 265 1.40 20.19 5.54
CA ARG A 265 1.76 18.80 5.86
C ARG A 265 2.06 18.05 4.57
N ARG A 266 3.04 17.18 4.61
CA ARG A 266 3.39 16.33 3.49
C ARG A 266 2.51 15.07 3.49
N LEU A 267 1.52 15.04 2.59
CA LEU A 267 0.77 13.83 2.29
C LEU A 267 1.47 13.13 1.12
N ARG A 268 1.92 11.90 1.33
CA ARG A 268 2.46 11.02 0.31
C ARG A 268 1.53 9.83 0.15
N VAL A 269 1.24 9.47 -1.09
CA VAL A 269 0.38 8.34 -1.43
C VAL A 269 1.16 7.44 -2.38
N GLU A 270 1.36 6.21 -1.98
CA GLU A 270 2.06 5.19 -2.76
C GLU A 270 1.06 4.21 -3.33
N HIS A 271 1.23 3.89 -4.59
CA HIS A 271 0.44 2.91 -5.32
C HIS A 271 1.38 1.80 -5.79
N ASP A 272 1.07 0.55 -5.51
CA ASP A 272 1.68 -0.66 -6.11
C ASP A 272 3.20 -0.60 -6.26
N GLY A 273 3.97 -0.37 -5.19
CA GLY A 273 5.43 -0.30 -5.29
C GLY A 273 5.95 0.71 -6.33
N SER A 274 5.10 1.63 -6.77
CA SER A 274 5.43 2.64 -7.78
C SER A 274 6.61 3.49 -7.31
N THR A 275 7.62 3.61 -8.16
CA THR A 275 8.72 4.57 -7.96
C THR A 275 8.27 6.02 -8.04
N LYS A 276 6.99 6.26 -8.35
CA LYS A 276 6.37 7.58 -8.55
C LYS A 276 5.20 7.81 -7.61
N PRO A 277 5.42 8.01 -6.30
CA PRO A 277 4.36 8.35 -5.38
C PRO A 277 3.71 9.68 -5.75
N LEU A 278 2.44 9.84 -5.35
CA LEU A 278 1.78 11.14 -5.36
C LEU A 278 2.15 11.89 -4.10
N VAL A 279 2.59 13.14 -4.24
CA VAL A 279 3.08 13.93 -3.12
C VAL A 279 2.37 15.30 -3.10
N TYR A 280 1.82 15.66 -1.95
CA TYR A 280 1.01 16.86 -1.76
C TYR A 280 1.45 17.64 -0.52
N GLU A 281 1.47 18.98 -0.63
CA GLU A 281 1.58 19.88 0.51
C GLU A 281 0.17 20.32 0.92
N VAL A 282 -0.36 19.77 2.00
CA VAL A 282 -1.76 19.96 2.38
C VAL A 282 -1.94 20.68 3.70
N VAL A 283 -3.10 21.29 3.86
CA VAL A 283 -3.60 21.82 5.12
C VAL A 283 -4.97 21.22 5.40
N MET A 284 -5.27 20.98 6.68
CA MET A 284 -6.61 20.59 7.13
C MET A 284 -7.33 21.87 7.58
N LEU A 285 -8.34 22.28 6.83
CA LEU A 285 -9.10 23.51 7.12
C LEU A 285 -10.27 23.26 8.06
N GLU A 286 -10.90 22.10 7.95
CA GLU A 286 -12.04 21.71 8.77
C GLU A 286 -11.66 20.57 9.69
N GLY A 287 -12.04 20.68 10.97
CA GLY A 287 -11.88 19.59 11.92
C GLY A 287 -12.76 18.42 11.51
N SER A 288 -12.15 17.25 11.28
CA SER A 288 -12.90 16.00 11.17
C SER A 288 -13.29 15.56 12.57
N ASP A 289 -14.59 15.51 12.86
CA ASP A 289 -15.10 14.88 14.07
C ASP A 289 -15.40 13.42 13.72
N PRO A 290 -14.72 12.44 14.36
CA PRO A 290 -15.01 11.03 14.09
C PRO A 290 -16.45 10.75 14.47
N ASP A 291 -17.20 10.17 13.53
CA ASP A 291 -18.58 9.81 13.76
C ASP A 291 -18.62 8.74 14.86
N LYS A 292 -19.24 9.10 15.99
CA LYS A 292 -19.26 8.29 17.21
C LYS A 292 -20.19 7.08 17.16
N THR A 293 -20.42 6.55 15.98
CA THR A 293 -21.08 5.26 15.86
C THR A 293 -20.11 4.18 16.31
N PHE A 294 -19.99 4.07 17.63
CA PHE A 294 -19.38 2.89 18.23
C PHE A 294 -20.30 1.70 17.90
N PRO A 295 -19.98 0.86 16.92
CA PRO A 295 -20.76 -0.34 16.72
C PRO A 295 -20.67 -1.14 18.02
N ARG A 296 -21.78 -1.75 18.41
CA ARG A 296 -21.85 -2.60 19.57
C ARG A 296 -20.78 -3.69 19.49
N TYR A 297 -19.73 -3.47 20.25
CA TYR A 297 -18.83 -4.40 20.88
C TYR A 297 -18.53 -5.76 20.23
N ASN A 298 -17.39 -5.83 19.63
CA ASN A 298 -16.42 -6.79 20.14
C ASN A 298 -15.66 -6.08 21.27
N GLU A 299 -15.60 -6.60 22.49
CA GLU A 299 -14.94 -5.96 23.65
C GLU A 299 -13.44 -5.73 23.45
N LYS A 300 -12.87 -6.29 22.41
CA LYS A 300 -11.44 -6.27 22.07
C LYS A 300 -11.08 -5.32 20.93
N LEU A 301 -12.02 -4.77 20.19
CA LEU A 301 -11.76 -3.95 19.02
C LEU A 301 -12.64 -2.71 19.01
N MET A 302 -12.05 -1.53 18.85
CA MET A 302 -12.75 -0.27 18.69
C MET A 302 -12.51 0.26 17.28
N VAL A 303 -13.60 0.49 16.54
CA VAL A 303 -13.57 1.04 15.20
C VAL A 303 -14.34 2.36 15.20
N GLY A 304 -13.77 3.39 14.56
CA GLY A 304 -14.43 4.66 14.30
C GLY A 304 -14.21 5.07 12.86
N THR A 305 -15.17 5.76 12.24
CA THR A 305 -15.07 6.26 10.88
C THR A 305 -15.06 7.79 10.87
N PHE A 306 -14.31 8.39 9.95
CA PHE A 306 -14.26 9.84 9.77
C PHE A 306 -13.83 10.18 8.33
N THR A 307 -14.11 11.42 7.92
CA THR A 307 -13.64 11.95 6.65
C THR A 307 -12.57 13.00 6.90
N LEU A 308 -11.41 12.82 6.31
CA LEU A 308 -10.31 13.78 6.36
C LEU A 308 -10.37 14.67 5.12
N ASN A 309 -10.72 15.95 5.31
CA ASN A 309 -10.80 16.95 4.25
C ASN A 309 -9.53 17.82 4.28
N LEU A 310 -8.77 17.75 3.20
CA LEU A 310 -7.50 18.43 3.02
C LEU A 310 -7.56 19.37 1.82
N GLU A 311 -6.81 20.45 1.88
CA GLU A 311 -6.61 21.38 0.78
C GLU A 311 -5.13 21.49 0.44
N GLU A 312 -4.80 21.39 -0.83
CA GLU A 312 -3.49 21.71 -1.37
C GLU A 312 -3.54 23.11 -2.02
N PRO A 313 -2.92 24.13 -1.42
CA PRO A 313 -3.00 25.51 -1.92
C PRO A 313 -2.32 25.72 -3.28
N ASP A 314 -1.19 25.04 -3.52
CA ASP A 314 -0.40 25.13 -4.74
C ASP A 314 -0.39 23.78 -5.49
N PRO A 315 -1.44 23.45 -6.27
CA PRO A 315 -1.63 22.12 -6.80
C PRO A 315 -0.77 21.79 -8.03
N VAL A 316 -0.14 22.77 -8.65
CA VAL A 316 0.76 22.58 -9.81
C VAL A 316 2.20 22.65 -9.33
N LYS A 317 2.90 21.52 -9.46
CA LYS A 317 4.24 21.38 -8.87
C LYS A 317 5.12 20.43 -9.68
N MET A 318 6.42 20.53 -9.43
CA MET A 318 7.43 19.53 -9.78
C MET A 318 7.83 18.79 -8.51
N VAL A 319 8.09 17.50 -8.60
CA VAL A 319 8.53 16.67 -7.49
C VAL A 319 9.87 16.04 -7.83
N LEU A 320 10.85 16.26 -6.97
CA LEU A 320 12.16 15.62 -7.01
C LEU A 320 12.30 14.72 -5.78
N ARG A 321 13.25 13.81 -5.82
CA ARG A 321 13.59 12.95 -4.67
C ARG A 321 15.08 13.00 -4.42
N HIS A 322 15.44 13.36 -3.21
CA HIS A 322 16.78 13.25 -2.66
C HIS A 322 16.89 11.99 -1.82
N ILE A 323 17.89 11.15 -2.11
CA ILE A 323 18.16 9.94 -1.33
C ILE A 323 19.50 10.15 -0.63
N SER A 324 19.48 10.18 0.68
CA SER A 324 20.67 10.33 1.51
C SER A 324 20.94 9.09 2.33
N THR A 325 22.14 8.55 2.21
CA THR A 325 22.63 7.43 3.05
C THR A 325 23.47 7.92 4.24
N THR A 326 23.79 9.21 4.28
CA THR A 326 24.63 9.82 5.32
C THR A 326 24.03 11.11 5.84
N ALA A 327 24.27 11.44 7.10
CA ALA A 327 23.90 12.72 7.68
C ALA A 327 24.62 13.88 6.97
N ASN A 328 23.99 15.04 6.94
CA ASN A 328 24.48 16.26 6.30
C ASN A 328 24.69 16.15 4.78
N SER A 329 23.89 15.33 4.10
CA SER A 329 23.87 15.31 2.64
C SER A 329 23.33 16.60 2.07
N VAL A 330 23.81 16.99 0.90
CA VAL A 330 23.45 18.25 0.25
C VAL A 330 22.74 17.97 -1.06
N SER A 331 21.52 18.53 -1.20
CA SER A 331 20.86 18.65 -2.49
C SER A 331 21.20 19.99 -3.13
N SER A 332 21.41 19.99 -4.43
CA SER A 332 21.70 21.18 -5.22
C SER A 332 20.77 21.27 -6.43
N ILE A 333 20.04 22.36 -6.53
CA ILE A 333 19.12 22.63 -7.62
C ILE A 333 19.53 23.93 -8.29
N THR A 334 19.91 23.87 -9.56
CA THR A 334 20.17 25.05 -10.39
C THR A 334 19.03 25.24 -11.37
N LEU A 335 18.36 26.38 -11.33
CA LEU A 335 17.23 26.67 -12.21
C LEU A 335 17.20 28.11 -12.72
N SER A 336 16.48 28.31 -13.82
CA SER A 336 16.20 29.62 -14.40
C SER A 336 14.70 29.84 -14.50
N THR A 337 14.21 30.90 -13.89
CA THR A 337 12.78 31.25 -13.91
C THR A 337 12.57 32.78 -13.83
N PRO A 338 11.65 33.34 -14.63
CA PRO A 338 11.28 34.77 -14.54
C PRO A 338 10.28 35.07 -13.42
N LYS A 339 9.73 34.04 -12.75
CA LYS A 339 8.72 34.17 -11.71
C LYS A 339 9.15 33.47 -10.43
N LYS A 340 8.66 33.98 -9.30
CA LYS A 340 8.98 33.41 -7.99
C LYS A 340 8.45 32.00 -7.84
N LEU A 341 9.31 31.10 -7.36
CA LEU A 341 9.00 29.75 -6.95
C LEU A 341 9.21 29.55 -5.46
N THR A 342 8.60 28.52 -4.92
CA THR A 342 8.84 28.02 -3.56
C THR A 342 9.34 26.59 -3.64
N ILE A 343 10.39 26.27 -2.90
CA ILE A 343 10.95 24.92 -2.77
C ILE A 343 10.67 24.45 -1.35
N SER A 344 9.95 23.33 -1.19
CA SER A 344 9.74 22.63 0.06
C SER A 344 10.66 21.40 0.06
N TRP A 345 11.58 21.33 1.01
CA TRP A 345 12.66 20.32 0.98
C TRP A 345 12.23 18.95 1.49
N GLY A 346 11.11 18.85 2.17
CA GLY A 346 10.59 17.56 2.67
C GLY A 346 10.92 17.25 4.12
N ASP A 347 11.80 18.04 4.72
CA ASP A 347 12.18 18.00 6.14
C ASP A 347 11.50 19.08 7.01
N GLY A 348 10.57 19.84 6.40
CA GLY A 348 9.87 20.96 7.03
C GLY A 348 10.47 22.33 6.68
N GLU A 349 11.62 22.37 6.03
CA GLU A 349 12.27 23.62 5.59
C GLU A 349 11.81 24.06 4.20
N PHE A 350 11.87 25.37 3.96
CA PHE A 350 11.41 26.01 2.73
C PHE A 350 12.39 27.07 2.24
N THR A 351 12.64 27.09 0.93
CA THR A 351 13.26 28.23 0.25
C THR A 351 12.22 28.94 -0.59
N ARG A 352 11.95 30.19 -0.27
CA ARG A 352 10.87 30.97 -0.88
C ARG A 352 11.40 32.12 -1.74
N GLY A 353 10.68 32.41 -2.82
CA GLY A 353 10.94 33.56 -3.67
C GLY A 353 12.12 33.36 -4.64
N THR A 354 12.46 32.13 -4.95
CA THR A 354 13.49 31.79 -5.94
C THR A 354 13.10 32.35 -7.30
N ILE A 355 13.97 33.20 -7.88
CA ILE A 355 13.77 33.86 -9.18
C ILE A 355 15.14 34.24 -9.77
N GLY A 356 15.30 34.18 -11.08
CA GLY A 356 16.49 34.63 -11.79
C GLY A 356 17.01 33.59 -12.78
N ASN A 357 18.16 33.87 -13.37
CA ASN A 357 18.82 32.98 -14.32
C ASN A 357 19.95 32.19 -13.63
N ASN A 358 20.00 30.87 -13.88
CA ASN A 358 21.01 29.96 -13.34
C ASN A 358 21.23 30.13 -11.82
N GLN A 359 20.14 30.24 -11.07
CA GLN A 359 20.20 30.33 -9.63
C GLN A 359 20.45 28.93 -9.06
N THR A 360 21.53 28.80 -8.31
CA THR A 360 21.83 27.57 -7.58
C THR A 360 21.35 27.72 -6.14
N ILE A 361 20.48 26.81 -5.73
CA ILE A 361 19.91 26.71 -4.39
C ILE A 361 20.38 25.39 -3.81
N THR A 362 20.95 25.44 -2.61
CA THR A 362 21.41 24.24 -1.90
C THR A 362 20.67 24.09 -0.58
N HIS A 363 20.46 22.85 -0.19
CA HIS A 363 19.89 22.50 1.11
C HIS A 363 20.64 21.32 1.69
N THR A 364 20.83 21.31 3.02
CA THR A 364 21.55 20.24 3.74
C THR A 364 20.57 19.50 4.64
N PHE A 365 20.41 18.21 4.38
CA PHE A 365 19.58 17.33 5.20
C PHE A 365 20.37 16.82 6.41
N ALA A 366 19.86 17.06 7.61
CA ALA A 366 20.55 16.70 8.85
C ALA A 366 20.66 15.17 9.04
N GLU A 367 19.63 14.45 8.65
CA GLU A 367 19.52 13.00 8.87
C GLU A 367 19.55 12.23 7.53
N PRO A 368 19.99 10.97 7.54
CA PRO A 368 19.82 10.09 6.38
C PRO A 368 18.33 9.82 6.12
N GLY A 369 17.95 9.70 4.86
CA GLY A 369 16.56 9.41 4.51
C GLY A 369 16.23 9.67 3.04
N GLU A 370 15.00 9.44 2.67
CA GLU A 370 14.41 9.84 1.41
C GLU A 370 13.55 11.09 1.59
N TYR A 371 13.84 12.12 0.82
CA TYR A 371 13.15 13.39 0.90
C TYR A 371 12.52 13.73 -0.43
N ASP A 372 11.19 13.84 -0.46
CA ASP A 372 10.49 14.32 -1.64
C ASP A 372 10.50 15.86 -1.63
N ILE A 373 11.20 16.47 -2.57
CA ILE A 373 11.34 17.90 -2.71
C ILE A 373 10.25 18.40 -3.65
N ILE A 374 9.47 19.41 -3.23
CA ILE A 374 8.42 20.00 -4.05
C ILE A 374 8.84 21.41 -4.47
N ILE A 375 8.84 21.64 -5.78
CA ILE A 375 8.95 22.97 -6.37
C ILE A 375 7.55 23.40 -6.79
N SER A 376 7.01 24.46 -6.18
CA SER A 376 5.67 24.97 -6.44
C SER A 376 5.68 26.42 -6.93
N GLY A 377 4.54 26.86 -7.47
CA GLY A 377 4.35 28.17 -8.10
C GLY A 377 4.19 28.07 -9.61
N ASN A 378 4.87 28.96 -10.35
CA ASN A 378 4.76 28.94 -11.82
C ASN A 378 5.82 28.02 -12.44
N VAL A 379 5.70 26.73 -12.19
CA VAL A 379 6.69 25.70 -12.66
C VAL A 379 6.77 25.63 -14.19
N GLU A 380 5.72 26.04 -14.89
CA GLU A 380 5.70 26.11 -16.35
C GLU A 380 6.68 27.15 -16.93
N ASP A 381 7.08 28.13 -16.13
CA ASP A 381 8.00 29.19 -16.53
C ASP A 381 9.47 28.83 -16.26
N ILE A 382 9.76 27.63 -15.75
CA ILE A 382 11.12 27.13 -15.58
C ILE A 382 11.71 26.83 -16.98
N THR A 383 12.77 27.56 -17.36
CA THR A 383 13.40 27.40 -18.67
C THR A 383 14.63 26.49 -18.65
N ASN A 384 15.22 26.32 -17.49
CA ASN A 384 16.34 25.40 -17.25
C ASN A 384 16.27 24.83 -15.85
N LEU A 385 16.53 23.54 -15.70
CA LEU A 385 16.64 22.85 -14.42
C LEU A 385 17.78 21.84 -14.50
N THR A 386 18.70 21.91 -13.57
CA THR A 386 19.78 20.92 -13.36
C THR A 386 19.84 20.58 -11.88
N THR A 387 19.82 19.28 -11.58
CA THR A 387 19.87 18.77 -10.21
C THR A 387 20.51 17.38 -10.21
N ASP A 388 21.12 17.00 -9.08
CA ASP A 388 21.61 15.64 -8.83
C ASP A 388 20.49 14.73 -8.27
N ASP A 389 19.34 15.31 -7.92
CA ASP A 389 18.19 14.59 -7.39
C ASP A 389 17.39 13.89 -8.49
N ILE A 390 16.64 12.85 -8.12
CA ILE A 390 15.80 12.10 -9.05
C ILE A 390 14.53 12.90 -9.35
N ILE A 391 14.24 13.17 -10.62
CA ILE A 391 12.99 13.81 -11.03
C ILE A 391 11.88 12.74 -11.01
N VAL A 392 11.01 12.81 -10.01
CA VAL A 392 9.84 11.93 -9.87
C VAL A 392 8.72 12.39 -10.79
N TRP A 393 8.37 13.67 -10.70
CA TRP A 393 7.36 14.29 -11.55
C TRP A 393 7.87 15.63 -12.09
N GLN A 394 8.01 15.73 -13.40
CA GLN A 394 8.30 17.02 -14.04
C GLN A 394 7.14 18.01 -13.87
N LYS A 395 5.92 17.51 -13.86
CA LYS A 395 4.70 18.27 -13.55
C LYS A 395 3.66 17.32 -12.97
N LEU A 396 3.25 17.60 -11.74
CA LEU A 396 2.15 16.94 -11.07
C LEU A 396 1.03 17.97 -10.88
N MET A 397 -0.17 17.59 -11.32
CA MET A 397 -1.37 18.43 -11.20
C MET A 397 -2.53 17.62 -10.61
#